data_fc343575aad835faa115f90df06ccd12
#
_entry.id   fc343575aad835faa115f90df06ccd12
#
_cell.length_a   1.000
_cell.length_b   1.000
_cell.length_c   1.000
_cell.angle_alpha   90.00
_cell.angle_beta   90.00
_cell.angle_gamma   90.00
#
_symmetry.space_group_name_H-M   'P 1'
#
loop_
_entity.id
_entity.type
_entity.pdbx_description
1 polymer ?
#
loop_
_entity_poly.entity_id
_entity_poly.type
_entity_poly.pdbx_seq_one_letter_code
_entity_poly.pdbx_strand_id
1 'polypeptide(L)'
;PALIPAAAVAGRILASRGQTAKAAKIIQRTWSQSPHPDLAAAYAYARIGDSTHDRLDRIKQLALLKPHDVESGAAWASAAIDAREYAVARHALQPFIKTKLTRRVARLMARIELAEKNDAGRAREWMTRAATAAFDPVWTADGTA
;
A
#
# COMPACT_ATOMS: atom_id res chain seq x y z
N PRO A 1 -5.36 -1.85 -17.19
CA PRO A 1 -5.29 -3.28 -16.86
C PRO A 1 -3.99 -3.92 -17.33
N ALA A 2 -3.75 -3.99 -18.64
CA ALA A 2 -2.51 -4.58 -19.16
C ALA A 2 -1.27 -3.77 -18.80
N LEU A 3 -1.39 -2.45 -18.64
CA LEU A 3 -0.26 -1.57 -18.29
C LEU A 3 0.27 -1.83 -16.88
N ILE A 4 -0.59 -2.18 -15.93
CA ILE A 4 -0.19 -2.39 -14.54
C ILE A 4 0.68 -3.63 -14.40
N PRO A 5 0.26 -4.82 -14.85
CA PRO A 5 1.13 -6.00 -14.81
C PRO A 5 2.43 -5.81 -15.58
N ALA A 6 2.35 -5.21 -16.77
CA ALA A 6 3.54 -4.95 -17.59
C ALA A 6 4.53 -4.03 -16.88
N ALA A 7 4.04 -2.95 -16.25
CA ALA A 7 4.87 -2.01 -15.51
C ALA A 7 5.49 -2.67 -14.27
N ALA A 8 4.75 -3.50 -13.54
CA ALA A 8 5.26 -4.22 -12.38
C ALA A 8 6.37 -5.18 -12.79
N VAL A 9 6.16 -5.96 -13.85
CA VAL A 9 7.17 -6.90 -14.37
C VAL A 9 8.39 -6.15 -14.87
N ALA A 10 8.20 -5.10 -15.67
CA ALA A 10 9.31 -4.28 -16.18
C ALA A 10 10.12 -3.68 -15.05
N GLY A 11 9.45 -3.16 -14.02
CA GLY A 11 10.10 -2.60 -12.86
C GLY A 11 10.95 -3.63 -12.13
N ARG A 12 10.44 -4.84 -11.93
CA ARG A 12 11.18 -5.92 -11.28
C ARG A 12 12.39 -6.36 -12.09
N ILE A 13 12.24 -6.48 -13.41
CA ILE A 13 13.35 -6.86 -14.29
C ILE A 13 14.45 -5.79 -14.25
N LEU A 14 14.09 -4.52 -14.39
CA LEU A 14 15.06 -3.43 -14.33
C LEU A 14 15.75 -3.37 -12.97
N ALA A 15 15.00 -3.54 -11.90
CA ALA A 15 15.56 -3.54 -10.55
C ALA A 15 16.54 -4.70 -10.36
N SER A 16 16.20 -5.91 -10.85
CA SER A 16 17.08 -7.08 -10.75
C SER A 16 18.39 -6.90 -11.52
N ARG A 17 18.40 -6.01 -12.52
CA ARG A 17 19.60 -5.65 -13.29
C ARG A 17 20.32 -4.43 -12.72
N GLY A 18 19.93 -3.97 -11.53
CA GLY A 18 20.55 -2.80 -10.91
C GLY A 18 20.11 -1.45 -11.49
N GLN A 19 19.11 -1.45 -12.39
CA GLN A 19 18.63 -0.21 -13.03
C GLN A 19 17.46 0.36 -12.20
N THR A 20 17.76 0.70 -10.95
CA THR A 20 16.75 1.13 -9.97
C THR A 20 16.02 2.41 -10.38
N ALA A 21 16.76 3.39 -10.94
CA ALA A 21 16.16 4.66 -11.34
C ALA A 21 15.16 4.49 -12.48
N LYS A 22 15.46 3.63 -13.46
CA LYS A 22 14.53 3.33 -14.56
C LYS A 22 13.30 2.58 -14.06
N ALA A 23 13.50 1.61 -13.15
CA ALA A 23 12.41 0.89 -12.51
C ALA A 23 11.48 1.85 -11.79
N ALA A 24 12.03 2.76 -11.00
CA ALA A 24 11.27 3.76 -10.26
C ALA A 24 10.41 4.64 -11.18
N LYS A 25 11.00 5.11 -12.28
CA LYS A 25 10.28 5.98 -13.23
C LYS A 25 9.09 5.29 -13.86
N ILE A 26 9.25 4.04 -14.29
CA ILE A 26 8.17 3.27 -14.91
C ILE A 26 7.02 3.08 -13.91
N ILE A 27 7.35 2.68 -12.69
CA ILE A 27 6.35 2.44 -11.65
C ILE A 27 5.65 3.75 -11.26
N GLN A 28 6.39 4.83 -11.05
CA GLN A 28 5.82 6.14 -10.69
C GLN A 28 4.87 6.66 -11.77
N ARG A 29 5.25 6.52 -13.03
CA ARG A 29 4.42 6.96 -14.15
C ARG A 29 3.09 6.19 -14.18
N THR A 30 3.15 4.88 -14.04
CA THR A 30 1.95 4.04 -14.05
C THR A 30 1.10 4.28 -12.81
N TRP A 31 1.74 4.46 -11.64
CA TRP A 31 1.06 4.79 -10.39
C TRP A 31 0.25 6.09 -10.50
N SER A 32 0.84 7.11 -11.12
CA SER A 32 0.16 8.40 -11.30
C SER A 32 -1.13 8.29 -12.08
N GLN A 33 -1.24 7.28 -12.94
CA GLN A 33 -2.45 7.01 -13.71
C GLN A 33 -3.41 6.08 -12.95
N SER A 34 -2.88 5.02 -12.37
CA SER A 34 -3.70 3.98 -11.72
C SER A 34 -2.90 3.29 -10.61
N PRO A 35 -3.01 3.78 -9.36
CA PRO A 35 -2.37 3.10 -8.23
C PRO A 35 -2.87 1.66 -8.10
N HIS A 36 -1.93 0.74 -7.84
CA HIS A 36 -2.24 -0.68 -7.72
C HIS A 36 -1.25 -1.36 -6.76
N PRO A 37 -1.71 -2.34 -5.94
CA PRO A 37 -0.84 -3.04 -5.00
C PRO A 37 0.41 -3.66 -5.63
N ASP A 38 0.30 -4.20 -6.85
CA ASP A 38 1.44 -4.81 -7.53
C ASP A 38 2.53 -3.79 -7.84
N LEU A 39 2.16 -2.56 -8.18
CA LEU A 39 3.10 -1.48 -8.41
C LEU A 39 3.80 -1.07 -7.11
N ALA A 40 3.04 -0.99 -6.02
CA ALA A 40 3.59 -0.67 -4.70
C ALA A 40 4.60 -1.72 -4.27
N ALA A 41 4.27 -3.01 -4.44
CA ALA A 41 5.18 -4.11 -4.11
C ALA A 41 6.46 -4.05 -4.95
N ALA A 42 6.35 -3.83 -6.25
CA ALA A 42 7.50 -3.71 -7.12
C ALA A 42 8.39 -2.51 -6.74
N TYR A 43 7.77 -1.40 -6.37
CA TYR A 43 8.49 -0.20 -5.97
C TYR A 43 9.19 -0.37 -4.62
N ALA A 44 8.51 -0.99 -3.66
CA ALA A 44 9.05 -1.22 -2.32
C ALA A 44 10.33 -2.05 -2.36
N TYR A 45 10.40 -3.03 -3.24
CA TYR A 45 11.52 -3.96 -3.32
C TYR A 45 12.44 -3.71 -4.54
N ALA A 46 12.35 -2.53 -5.14
CA ALA A 46 13.15 -2.19 -6.32
C ALA A 46 14.65 -2.07 -6.01
N ARG A 47 15.00 -1.82 -4.76
CA ARG A 47 16.40 -1.67 -4.35
C ARG A 47 16.76 -2.79 -3.40
N ILE A 48 17.76 -3.58 -3.78
CA ILE A 48 18.25 -4.69 -2.95
C ILE A 48 18.96 -4.11 -1.71
N GLY A 49 18.69 -4.69 -0.54
CA GLY A 49 19.34 -4.31 0.70
C GLY A 49 18.68 -3.16 1.46
N ASP A 50 17.56 -2.62 0.96
CA ASP A 50 16.82 -1.62 1.70
C ASP A 50 16.31 -2.16 3.04
N SER A 51 16.42 -1.35 4.09
CA SER A 51 15.77 -1.63 5.37
C SER A 51 14.26 -1.37 5.28
N THR A 52 13.52 -1.73 6.33
CA THR A 52 12.09 -1.40 6.41
C THR A 52 11.85 0.10 6.40
N HIS A 53 12.74 0.88 7.03
CA HIS A 53 12.63 2.34 7.00
C HIS A 53 12.95 2.92 5.62
N ASP A 54 13.90 2.36 4.90
CA ASP A 54 14.19 2.76 3.53
C ASP A 54 12.98 2.49 2.62
N ARG A 55 12.34 1.33 2.78
CA ARG A 55 11.13 1.01 2.03
C ARG A 55 9.98 1.95 2.39
N LEU A 56 9.84 2.30 3.67
CA LEU A 56 8.83 3.27 4.10
C LEU A 56 9.01 4.61 3.41
N ASP A 57 10.23 5.14 3.39
CA ASP A 57 10.51 6.41 2.72
C ASP A 57 10.19 6.33 1.23
N ARG A 58 10.54 5.23 0.60
CA ARG A 58 10.29 5.00 -0.82
C ARG A 58 8.79 4.95 -1.12
N ILE A 59 8.02 4.19 -0.33
CA ILE A 59 6.58 4.08 -0.51
C ILE A 59 5.88 5.40 -0.21
N LYS A 60 6.35 6.16 0.76
CA LYS A 60 5.81 7.48 1.05
C LYS A 60 5.91 8.39 -0.19
N GLN A 61 7.05 8.37 -0.89
CA GLN A 61 7.22 9.15 -2.12
C GLN A 61 6.19 8.74 -3.18
N LEU A 62 5.97 7.44 -3.33
CA LEU A 62 4.97 6.93 -4.27
C LEU A 62 3.56 7.37 -3.88
N ALA A 63 3.21 7.26 -2.60
CA ALA A 63 1.90 7.63 -2.08
C ALA A 63 1.58 9.10 -2.30
N LEU A 64 2.58 9.98 -2.17
CA LEU A 64 2.39 11.42 -2.36
C LEU A 64 2.08 11.82 -3.81
N LEU A 65 2.27 10.94 -4.78
CA LEU A 65 1.87 11.19 -6.16
C LEU A 65 0.34 11.15 -6.34
N LYS A 66 -0.35 10.39 -5.49
CA LYS A 66 -1.81 10.25 -5.51
C LYS A 66 -2.34 10.20 -4.06
N PRO A 67 -2.24 11.31 -3.32
CA PRO A 67 -2.47 11.30 -1.88
C PRO A 67 -3.91 11.00 -1.48
N HIS A 68 -4.88 11.18 -2.37
CA HIS A 68 -6.29 10.95 -2.07
C HIS A 68 -6.77 9.56 -2.49
N ASP A 69 -5.90 8.75 -3.07
CA ASP A 69 -6.23 7.39 -3.48
C ASP A 69 -6.04 6.43 -2.30
N VAL A 70 -7.03 5.55 -2.07
CA VAL A 70 -6.96 4.57 -0.98
C VAL A 70 -5.77 3.63 -1.12
N GLU A 71 -5.34 3.34 -2.35
CA GLU A 71 -4.17 2.49 -2.60
C GLU A 71 -2.89 3.14 -2.06
N SER A 72 -2.78 4.46 -2.17
CA SER A 72 -1.66 5.21 -1.61
C SER A 72 -1.63 5.11 -0.09
N GLY A 73 -2.77 5.32 0.56
CA GLY A 73 -2.89 5.18 2.01
C GLY A 73 -2.57 3.76 2.47
N ALA A 74 -3.09 2.76 1.80
CA ALA A 74 -2.87 1.35 2.15
C ALA A 74 -1.40 0.94 1.99
N ALA A 75 -0.76 1.32 0.89
CA ALA A 75 0.65 1.01 0.66
C ALA A 75 1.55 1.69 1.70
N TRP A 76 1.30 2.96 1.97
CA TRP A 76 2.06 3.72 2.95
C TRP A 76 1.89 3.14 4.36
N ALA A 77 0.66 2.84 4.77
CA ALA A 77 0.38 2.25 6.07
C ALA A 77 1.06 0.87 6.22
N SER A 78 1.00 0.03 5.20
CA SER A 78 1.63 -1.28 5.23
C SER A 78 3.14 -1.18 5.44
N ALA A 79 3.81 -0.29 4.72
CA ALA A 79 5.24 -0.06 4.87
C ALA A 79 5.57 0.51 6.26
N ALA A 80 4.71 1.39 6.80
CA ALA A 80 4.89 1.96 8.12
C ALA A 80 4.74 0.90 9.23
N ILE A 81 3.79 -0.03 9.08
CA ILE A 81 3.63 -1.14 10.04
C ILE A 81 4.90 -2.01 10.03
N ASP A 82 5.42 -2.34 8.86
CA ASP A 82 6.64 -3.14 8.75
C ASP A 82 7.84 -2.45 9.42
N ALA A 83 7.90 -1.12 9.36
CA ALA A 83 8.93 -0.32 9.99
C ALA A 83 8.63 0.01 11.46
N ARG A 84 7.51 -0.49 11.99
CA ARG A 84 7.03 -0.20 13.37
C ARG A 84 6.78 1.29 13.62
N GLU A 85 6.45 2.01 12.57
CA GLU A 85 6.06 3.42 12.63
C GLU A 85 4.53 3.51 12.67
N TYR A 86 3.96 3.16 13.83
CA TYR A 86 2.50 3.01 13.94
C TYR A 86 1.74 4.33 13.86
N ALA A 87 2.31 5.40 14.37
CA ALA A 87 1.69 6.73 14.23
C ALA A 87 1.60 7.15 12.76
N VAL A 88 2.62 6.85 11.98
CA VAL A 88 2.63 7.11 10.53
C VAL A 88 1.57 6.25 9.85
N ALA A 89 1.47 4.97 10.23
CA ALA A 89 0.48 4.07 9.67
C ALA A 89 -0.95 4.57 9.91
N ARG A 90 -1.24 5.01 11.13
CA ARG A 90 -2.55 5.57 11.48
C ARG A 90 -2.84 6.85 10.68
N HIS A 91 -1.84 7.70 10.55
CA HIS A 91 -1.97 8.94 9.77
C HIS A 91 -2.30 8.64 8.30
N ALA A 92 -1.62 7.66 7.71
CA ALA A 92 -1.82 7.30 6.32
C ALA A 92 -3.25 6.80 6.05
N LEU A 93 -3.88 6.12 7.01
CA LEU A 93 -5.22 5.56 6.85
C LEU A 93 -6.35 6.49 7.29
N GLN A 94 -6.04 7.53 8.06
CA GLN A 94 -7.04 8.41 8.67
C GLN A 94 -8.09 8.94 7.68
N PRO A 95 -7.70 9.46 6.49
CA PRO A 95 -8.69 10.00 5.56
C PRO A 95 -9.69 8.97 5.07
N PHE A 96 -9.29 7.69 5.00
CA PHE A 96 -10.09 6.63 4.39
C PHE A 96 -11.01 5.92 5.39
N ILE A 97 -10.82 6.18 6.68
CA ILE A 97 -11.70 5.62 7.72
C ILE A 97 -13.06 6.35 7.74
N LYS A 98 -13.01 7.67 7.61
CA LYS A 98 -14.21 8.51 7.73
C LYS A 98 -15.02 8.59 6.46
N THR A 99 -14.36 8.61 5.30
CA THR A 99 -15.04 8.84 4.02
C THR A 99 -15.61 7.56 3.43
N LYS A 100 -14.76 6.53 3.29
CA LYS A 100 -15.17 5.25 2.72
C LYS A 100 -14.23 4.17 3.21
N LEU A 101 -14.65 3.45 4.24
CA LEU A 101 -13.89 2.35 4.76
C LEU A 101 -13.94 1.17 3.80
N THR A 102 -12.78 0.69 3.37
CA THR A 102 -12.66 -0.54 2.60
C THR A 102 -12.22 -1.69 3.51
N ARG A 103 -12.38 -2.92 3.02
CA ARG A 103 -11.95 -4.11 3.76
C ARG A 103 -10.48 -4.09 4.08
N ARG A 104 -9.66 -3.68 3.12
CA ARG A 104 -8.20 -3.63 3.31
C ARG A 104 -7.79 -2.60 4.33
N VAL A 105 -8.40 -1.41 4.32
CA VAL A 105 -8.13 -0.38 5.32
C VAL A 105 -8.49 -0.89 6.72
N ALA A 106 -9.65 -1.53 6.87
CA ALA A 106 -10.06 -2.10 8.16
C ALA A 106 -9.09 -3.18 8.64
N ARG A 107 -8.61 -4.04 7.74
CA ARG A 107 -7.61 -5.06 8.10
C ARG A 107 -6.29 -4.46 8.52
N LEU A 108 -5.86 -3.40 7.85
CA LEU A 108 -4.64 -2.69 8.23
C LEU A 108 -4.77 -2.05 9.60
N MET A 109 -5.94 -1.47 9.92
CA MET A 109 -6.20 -0.93 11.25
C MET A 109 -6.15 -2.04 12.32
N ALA A 110 -6.69 -3.22 12.02
CA ALA A 110 -6.60 -4.35 12.94
C ALA A 110 -5.14 -4.75 13.19
N ARG A 111 -4.30 -4.78 12.14
CA ARG A 111 -2.86 -5.06 12.28
C ARG A 111 -2.18 -4.02 13.17
N ILE A 112 -2.52 -2.75 13.03
CA ILE A 112 -1.95 -1.69 13.85
C ILE A 112 -2.31 -1.90 15.34
N GLU A 113 -3.57 -2.21 15.62
CA GLU A 113 -4.01 -2.43 17.01
C GLU A 113 -3.27 -3.60 17.66
N LEU A 114 -3.08 -4.70 16.93
CA LEU A 114 -2.33 -5.85 17.44
C LEU A 114 -0.84 -5.54 17.59
N ALA A 115 -0.25 -4.93 16.57
CA ALA A 115 1.20 -4.72 16.55
C ALA A 115 1.64 -3.64 17.53
N GLU A 116 0.89 -2.55 17.66
CA GLU A 116 1.25 -1.44 18.52
C GLU A 116 0.89 -1.67 19.98
N LYS A 117 -0.34 -2.14 20.24
CA LYS A 117 -0.90 -2.19 21.60
C LYS A 117 -1.27 -3.59 22.06
N ASN A 118 -1.05 -4.61 21.23
CA ASN A 118 -1.51 -5.97 21.48
C ASN A 118 -3.01 -6.01 21.87
N ASP A 119 -3.80 -5.15 21.27
CA ASP A 119 -5.21 -4.97 21.57
C ASP A 119 -6.08 -5.86 20.68
N ALA A 120 -6.29 -7.10 21.13
CA ALA A 120 -7.07 -8.07 20.36
C ALA A 120 -8.55 -7.66 20.26
N GLY A 121 -9.08 -6.96 21.27
CA GLY A 121 -10.47 -6.50 21.26
C GLY A 121 -10.71 -5.48 20.14
N ARG A 122 -9.87 -4.47 20.07
CA ARG A 122 -9.99 -3.46 19.02
C ARG A 122 -9.70 -4.03 17.63
N ALA A 123 -8.74 -4.95 17.54
CA ALA A 123 -8.48 -5.63 16.28
C ALA A 123 -9.72 -6.38 15.79
N ARG A 124 -10.43 -7.09 16.68
CA ARG A 124 -11.68 -7.77 16.34
C ARG A 124 -12.77 -6.79 15.90
N GLU A 125 -12.87 -5.63 16.54
CA GLU A 125 -13.82 -4.59 16.13
C GLU A 125 -13.56 -4.16 14.69
N TRP A 126 -12.30 -3.93 14.34
CA TRP A 126 -11.94 -3.57 12.96
C TRP A 126 -12.25 -4.71 11.99
N MET A 127 -11.99 -5.96 12.36
CA MET A 127 -12.30 -7.11 11.50
C MET A 127 -13.80 -7.29 11.31
N THR A 128 -14.60 -7.01 12.32
CA THR A 128 -16.07 -7.00 12.20
C THR A 128 -16.51 -5.93 11.18
N ARG A 129 -15.93 -4.74 11.25
CA ARG A 129 -16.21 -3.69 10.26
C ARG A 129 -15.74 -4.07 8.87
N ALA A 130 -14.63 -4.82 8.77
CA ALA A 130 -14.14 -5.30 7.49
C ALA A 130 -15.13 -6.22 6.78
N ALA A 131 -15.85 -7.04 7.54
CA ALA A 131 -16.83 -7.99 7.00
C ALA A 131 -17.98 -7.30 6.25
N THR A 132 -18.35 -6.08 6.68
CA THR A 132 -19.44 -5.31 6.08
C THR A 132 -18.97 -4.10 5.28
N ALA A 133 -17.68 -3.84 5.25
CA ALA A 133 -17.11 -2.71 4.53
C ALA A 133 -17.11 -2.95 3.02
N ALA A 134 -16.97 -1.86 2.27
CA ALA A 134 -16.85 -1.92 0.82
C ALA A 134 -15.63 -2.73 0.39
N PHE A 135 -15.73 -3.43 -0.73
CA PHE A 135 -14.56 -4.03 -1.38
C PHE A 135 -13.61 -2.93 -1.83
N ASP A 136 -12.32 -3.25 -1.84
CA ASP A 136 -11.32 -2.34 -2.38
C ASP A 136 -11.52 -2.16 -3.88
N PRO A 137 -11.30 -0.94 -4.42
CA PRO A 137 -11.56 -0.67 -5.84
C PRO A 137 -10.81 -1.61 -6.79
N VAL A 138 -9.63 -2.07 -6.39
CA VAL A 138 -8.82 -3.00 -7.19
C VAL A 138 -9.56 -4.33 -7.40
N TRP A 139 -10.25 -4.83 -6.38
CA TRP A 139 -10.99 -6.09 -6.47
C TRP A 139 -12.18 -5.98 -7.42
N THR A 140 -12.89 -4.86 -7.38
CA THR A 140 -14.01 -4.63 -8.29
C THR A 140 -13.54 -4.36 -9.72
N ALA A 141 -12.40 -3.69 -9.88
CA ALA A 141 -11.83 -3.38 -11.19
C ALA A 141 -11.35 -4.62 -11.94
N ASP A 142 -10.98 -5.69 -11.23
CA ASP A 142 -10.55 -6.94 -11.82
C ASP A 142 -11.72 -7.76 -12.39
N GLY A 143 -12.94 -7.30 -12.23
CA GLY A 143 -14.11 -7.96 -12.77
C GLY A 143 -14.42 -9.29 -12.10
N THR A 144 -13.81 -9.56 -10.97
CA THR A 144 -14.06 -10.76 -10.18
C THR A 144 -15.23 -10.61 -9.24
N ALA A 145 -15.85 -9.51 -9.38
CA ALA A 145 -17.01 -9.18 -8.56
C ALA A 145 -18.10 -10.25 -8.67
#